data_7247ff1aa2f522851712d387cfb86484
#
_entry.id   7247ff1aa2f522851712d387cfb86484
#
_cell.length_a   1.000
_cell.length_b   1.000
_cell.length_c   1.000
_cell.angle_alpha   90.00
_cell.angle_beta   90.00
_cell.angle_gamma   90.00
#
_symmetry.space_group_name_H-M   'P 1'
#
loop_
_entity.id
_entity.type
_entity.pdbx_description
1 polymer ?
#
loop_
_entity_poly.entity_id
_entity_poly.type
_entity_poly.pdbx_seq_one_letter_code
_entity_poly.pdbx_strand_id
1 'polypeptide(L)'
;MSFDPSQRAVLAGLADVLIPAGDGMHSASAAAVTEEGLDQVLAAVPSLGESLADVLARAKGREPSEVVASLARTDAAAYGVLTEVVTAAYFMNPNVRQAVGYTGQGPTPLDPRVDYMEDGLLESVIKRGPIYRPTPKA
;
A
#
# COMPACT_ATOMS: atom_id res chain seq x y z
N MET A 1 13.36 14.17 3.66
CA MET A 1 14.58 13.40 3.37
C MET A 1 14.58 13.06 1.90
N SER A 2 15.70 13.20 1.18
CA SER A 2 15.77 12.88 -0.26
C SER A 2 16.83 11.80 -0.47
N PHE A 3 16.49 10.78 -1.27
CA PHE A 3 17.42 9.72 -1.65
C PHE A 3 18.15 10.08 -2.94
N ASP A 4 19.45 9.81 -2.96
CA ASP A 4 20.29 10.03 -4.12
C ASP A 4 20.03 8.97 -5.23
N PRO A 5 20.50 9.20 -6.47
CA PRO A 5 20.28 8.25 -7.58
C PRO A 5 20.82 6.85 -7.32
N SER A 6 21.93 6.71 -6.57
CA SER A 6 22.51 5.40 -6.22
C SER A 6 21.60 4.64 -5.25
N GLN A 7 21.05 5.33 -4.25
CA GLN A 7 20.10 4.75 -3.30
C GLN A 7 18.79 4.33 -4.00
N ARG A 8 18.27 5.17 -4.91
CA ARG A 8 17.09 4.85 -5.72
C ARG A 8 17.34 3.63 -6.62
N ALA A 9 18.54 3.49 -7.19
CA ALA A 9 18.91 2.31 -7.99
C ALA A 9 18.96 1.03 -7.14
N VAL A 10 19.50 1.09 -5.92
CA VAL A 10 19.47 -0.05 -4.98
C VAL A 10 18.02 -0.40 -4.63
N LEU A 11 17.18 0.59 -4.33
CA LEU A 11 15.77 0.37 -4.03
C LEU A 11 15.02 -0.27 -5.20
N ALA A 12 15.30 0.17 -6.45
CA ALA A 12 14.68 -0.41 -7.64
C ALA A 12 14.95 -1.92 -7.76
N GLY A 13 16.19 -2.34 -7.54
CA GLY A 13 16.54 -3.77 -7.53
C GLY A 13 15.81 -4.56 -6.45
N LEU A 14 15.74 -4.03 -5.22
CA LEU A 14 15.00 -4.68 -4.13
C LEU A 14 13.49 -4.71 -4.41
N ALA A 15 12.96 -3.64 -4.96
CA ALA A 15 11.54 -3.50 -5.28
C ALA A 15 11.10 -4.49 -6.38
N ASP A 16 11.92 -4.72 -7.41
CA ASP A 16 11.62 -5.67 -8.47
C ASP A 16 11.66 -7.13 -7.99
N VAL A 17 12.41 -7.44 -6.93
CA VAL A 17 12.32 -8.74 -6.25
C VAL A 17 10.99 -8.92 -5.53
N LEU A 18 10.47 -7.86 -4.92
CA LEU A 18 9.19 -7.89 -4.19
C LEU A 18 7.99 -7.90 -5.15
N ILE A 19 8.06 -7.09 -6.20
CA ILE A 19 7.00 -6.94 -7.21
C ILE A 19 7.61 -7.11 -8.60
N PRO A 20 7.81 -8.35 -9.04
CA PRO A 20 8.28 -8.63 -10.40
C PRO A 20 7.16 -8.35 -11.42
N ALA A 21 7.52 -8.15 -12.67
CA ALA A 21 6.55 -8.09 -13.76
C ALA A 21 5.89 -9.46 -13.96
N GLY A 22 4.59 -9.48 -14.20
CA GLY A 22 3.85 -10.71 -14.48
C GLY A 22 2.35 -10.46 -14.59
N ASP A 23 1.64 -11.35 -15.24
CA ASP A 23 0.16 -11.36 -15.37
C ASP A 23 -0.44 -10.02 -15.82
N GLY A 24 0.25 -9.29 -16.69
CA GLY A 24 -0.18 -7.97 -17.19
C GLY A 24 0.15 -6.81 -16.24
N MET A 25 0.79 -7.06 -15.10
CA MET A 25 1.22 -6.05 -14.16
C MET A 25 2.68 -5.62 -14.41
N HIS A 26 2.95 -4.36 -14.19
CA HIS A 26 4.31 -3.80 -14.27
C HIS A 26 5.16 -4.27 -13.08
N SER A 27 6.48 -4.40 -13.29
CA SER A 27 7.40 -4.50 -12.15
C SER A 27 7.41 -3.18 -11.35
N ALA A 28 7.95 -3.23 -10.13
CA ALA A 28 8.05 -2.05 -9.28
C ALA A 28 8.85 -0.92 -9.95
N SER A 29 9.97 -1.23 -10.60
CA SER A 29 10.78 -0.23 -11.31
C SER A 29 10.05 0.32 -12.54
N ALA A 30 9.35 -0.52 -13.31
CA ALA A 30 8.53 -0.08 -14.44
C ALA A 30 7.34 0.78 -14.01
N ALA A 31 6.85 0.60 -12.78
CA ALA A 31 5.85 1.45 -12.16
C ALA A 31 6.42 2.71 -11.50
N ALA A 32 7.71 3.02 -11.72
CA ALA A 32 8.40 4.20 -11.19
C ALA A 32 8.31 4.36 -9.65
N VAL A 33 8.32 3.23 -8.93
CA VAL A 33 8.20 3.20 -7.45
C VAL A 33 9.25 4.05 -6.75
N THR A 34 10.45 4.16 -7.33
CA THR A 34 11.58 4.91 -6.75
C THR A 34 11.58 6.41 -7.11
N GLU A 35 10.59 6.88 -7.83
CA GLU A 35 10.46 8.27 -8.26
C GLU A 35 9.46 9.04 -7.37
N GLU A 36 8.49 9.70 -7.99
CA GLU A 36 7.49 10.51 -7.28
C GLU A 36 6.71 9.72 -6.22
N GLY A 37 6.41 8.44 -6.46
CA GLY A 37 5.72 7.59 -5.50
C GLY A 37 6.48 7.44 -4.19
N LEU A 38 7.81 7.24 -4.25
CA LEU A 38 8.67 7.22 -3.07
C LEU A 38 8.61 8.55 -2.30
N ASP A 39 8.76 9.66 -3.03
CA ASP A 39 8.79 10.98 -2.41
C ASP A 39 7.46 11.31 -1.71
N GLN A 40 6.32 10.90 -2.28
CA GLN A 40 4.99 11.04 -1.69
C GLN A 40 4.83 10.19 -0.43
N VAL A 41 5.27 8.93 -0.44
CA VAL A 41 5.23 8.06 0.74
C VAL A 41 6.03 8.65 1.89
N LEU A 42 7.25 9.12 1.61
CA LEU A 42 8.12 9.70 2.63
C LEU A 42 7.65 11.07 3.12
N ALA A 43 6.91 11.82 2.30
CA ALA A 43 6.25 13.05 2.74
C ALA A 43 5.08 12.75 3.70
N ALA A 44 4.34 11.66 3.45
CA ALA A 44 3.22 11.24 4.29
C ALA A 44 3.69 10.59 5.60
N VAL A 45 4.76 9.79 5.56
CA VAL A 45 5.31 9.06 6.71
C VAL A 45 6.83 9.27 6.81
N PRO A 46 7.29 10.43 7.31
CA PRO A 46 8.73 10.77 7.34
C PRO A 46 9.60 9.80 8.13
N SER A 47 9.03 9.13 9.13
CA SER A 47 9.75 8.16 9.97
C SER A 47 10.27 6.93 9.21
N LEU A 48 9.66 6.60 8.06
CA LEU A 48 10.13 5.50 7.20
C LEU A 48 11.47 5.84 6.52
N GLY A 49 11.78 7.13 6.35
CA GLY A 49 12.96 7.57 5.61
C GLY A 49 14.29 7.11 6.22
N GLU A 50 14.48 7.25 7.52
CA GLU A 50 15.70 6.82 8.21
C GLU A 50 15.85 5.29 8.17
N SER A 51 14.77 4.58 8.50
CA SER A 51 14.76 3.11 8.48
C SER A 51 15.01 2.56 7.07
N LEU A 52 14.44 3.17 6.04
CA LEU A 52 14.71 2.79 4.65
C LEU A 52 16.18 3.07 4.27
N ALA A 53 16.75 4.21 4.68
CA ALA A 53 18.16 4.52 4.42
C ALA A 53 19.09 3.45 4.98
N ASP A 54 18.83 2.96 6.19
CA ASP A 54 19.60 1.87 6.81
C ASP A 54 19.48 0.57 6.01
N VAL A 55 18.29 0.24 5.51
CA VAL A 55 18.07 -0.93 4.63
C VAL A 55 18.90 -0.79 3.36
N LEU A 56 18.84 0.36 2.69
CA LEU A 56 19.57 0.59 1.45
C LEU A 56 21.11 0.59 1.65
N ALA A 57 21.59 1.13 2.77
CA ALA A 57 23.00 1.08 3.11
C ALA A 57 23.52 -0.36 3.26
N ARG A 58 22.73 -1.22 3.91
CA ARG A 58 23.05 -2.66 4.08
C ARG A 58 22.94 -3.45 2.78
N ALA A 59 22.10 -3.01 1.83
CA ALA A 59 21.87 -3.66 0.56
C ALA A 59 22.90 -3.28 -0.51
N LYS A 60 23.60 -2.16 -0.34
CA LYS A 60 24.53 -1.62 -1.34
C LYS A 60 25.59 -2.65 -1.75
N GLY A 61 25.72 -2.93 -3.05
CA GLY A 61 26.70 -3.85 -3.61
C GLY A 61 26.40 -5.33 -3.38
N ARG A 62 25.20 -5.66 -2.90
CA ARG A 62 24.75 -7.04 -2.68
C ARG A 62 23.69 -7.44 -3.70
N GLU A 63 23.51 -8.73 -3.89
CA GLU A 63 22.45 -9.26 -4.76
C GLU A 63 21.07 -8.98 -4.12
N PRO A 64 20.13 -8.29 -4.82
CA PRO A 64 18.85 -7.89 -4.26
C PRO A 64 18.02 -9.07 -3.71
N SER A 65 17.98 -10.18 -4.42
CA SER A 65 17.22 -11.38 -4.00
C SER A 65 17.73 -11.96 -2.68
N GLU A 66 19.06 -12.00 -2.49
CA GLU A 66 19.67 -12.45 -1.23
C GLU A 66 19.38 -11.48 -0.08
N VAL A 67 19.41 -10.18 -0.36
CA VAL A 67 19.10 -9.16 0.66
C VAL A 67 17.65 -9.30 1.11
N VAL A 68 16.69 -9.34 0.19
CA VAL A 68 15.26 -9.49 0.51
C VAL A 68 15.03 -10.79 1.29
N ALA A 69 15.56 -11.91 0.83
CA ALA A 69 15.45 -13.19 1.53
C ALA A 69 16.10 -13.17 2.93
N SER A 70 17.22 -12.48 3.10
CA SER A 70 17.87 -12.32 4.39
C SER A 70 17.02 -11.49 5.34
N LEU A 71 16.54 -10.32 4.91
CA LEU A 71 15.68 -9.45 5.71
C LEU A 71 14.42 -10.19 6.18
N ALA A 72 13.74 -10.89 5.27
CA ALA A 72 12.54 -11.66 5.59
C ALA A 72 12.77 -12.71 6.69
N ARG A 73 13.98 -13.29 6.78
CA ARG A 73 14.30 -14.31 7.78
C ARG A 73 14.83 -13.77 9.09
N THR A 74 15.59 -12.67 9.06
CA THR A 74 16.41 -12.27 10.20
C THR A 74 16.08 -10.87 10.75
N ASP A 75 15.34 -10.05 10.01
CA ASP A 75 15.01 -8.68 10.39
C ASP A 75 13.62 -8.28 9.87
N ALA A 76 12.59 -8.76 10.55
CA ALA A 76 11.19 -8.52 10.17
C ALA A 76 10.83 -7.03 10.16
N ALA A 77 11.48 -6.22 11.01
CA ALA A 77 11.21 -4.78 11.05
C ALA A 77 11.73 -4.08 9.78
N ALA A 78 12.98 -4.35 9.39
CA ALA A 78 13.55 -3.80 8.16
C ALA A 78 12.83 -4.32 6.90
N TYR A 79 12.44 -5.60 6.89
CA TYR A 79 11.61 -6.17 5.83
C TYR A 79 10.25 -5.49 5.74
N GLY A 80 9.62 -5.19 6.89
CA GLY A 80 8.35 -4.47 6.98
C GLY A 80 8.46 -3.06 6.38
N VAL A 81 9.50 -2.30 6.74
CA VAL A 81 9.75 -0.96 6.16
C VAL A 81 9.90 -1.02 4.65
N LEU A 82 10.71 -1.96 4.14
CA LEU A 82 10.94 -2.11 2.71
C LEU A 82 9.62 -2.43 1.97
N THR A 83 8.86 -3.40 2.47
CA THR A 83 7.58 -3.81 1.85
C THR A 83 6.54 -2.71 1.92
N GLU A 84 6.42 -2.00 3.04
CA GLU A 84 5.49 -0.90 3.23
C GLU A 84 5.75 0.22 2.21
N VAL A 85 7.00 0.69 2.11
CA VAL A 85 7.37 1.77 1.20
C VAL A 85 7.15 1.36 -0.27
N VAL A 86 7.62 0.17 -0.65
CA VAL A 86 7.51 -0.32 -2.04
C VAL A 86 6.04 -0.50 -2.43
N THR A 87 5.24 -1.13 -1.58
CA THR A 87 3.82 -1.36 -1.85
C THR A 87 3.03 -0.05 -1.91
N ALA A 88 3.25 0.85 -0.97
CA ALA A 88 2.59 2.15 -0.96
C ALA A 88 2.91 2.95 -2.22
N ALA A 89 4.19 3.08 -2.58
CA ALA A 89 4.61 3.79 -3.79
C ALA A 89 4.06 3.13 -5.07
N TYR A 90 4.00 1.79 -5.12
CA TYR A 90 3.48 1.04 -6.26
C TYR A 90 2.00 1.35 -6.52
N PHE A 91 1.16 1.32 -5.50
CA PHE A 91 -0.27 1.61 -5.62
C PHE A 91 -0.61 3.12 -5.69
N MET A 92 0.37 4.00 -5.50
CA MET A 92 0.21 5.42 -5.84
C MET A 92 0.22 5.65 -7.34
N ASN A 93 0.85 4.79 -8.13
CA ASN A 93 0.87 4.91 -9.58
C ASN A 93 -0.54 4.72 -10.18
N PRO A 94 -1.06 5.70 -10.96
CA PRO A 94 -2.41 5.62 -11.53
C PRO A 94 -2.57 4.47 -12.52
N ASN A 95 -1.52 4.11 -13.27
CA ASN A 95 -1.57 3.00 -14.23
C ASN A 95 -1.70 1.65 -13.51
N VAL A 96 -1.02 1.50 -12.37
CA VAL A 96 -1.15 0.31 -11.53
C VAL A 96 -2.57 0.22 -10.98
N ARG A 97 -3.11 1.30 -10.45
CA ARG A 97 -4.51 1.33 -9.96
C ARG A 97 -5.52 0.99 -11.05
N GLN A 98 -5.31 1.51 -12.24
CA GLN A 98 -6.16 1.18 -13.39
C GLN A 98 -6.06 -0.30 -13.76
N ALA A 99 -4.85 -0.87 -13.79
CA ALA A 99 -4.62 -2.27 -14.13
C ALA A 99 -5.30 -3.23 -13.15
N VAL A 100 -5.36 -2.89 -11.84
CA VAL A 100 -6.09 -3.69 -10.83
C VAL A 100 -7.59 -3.35 -10.76
N GLY A 101 -8.10 -2.48 -11.66
CA GLY A 101 -9.51 -2.08 -11.69
C GLY A 101 -9.94 -1.13 -10.57
N TYR A 102 -8.98 -0.50 -9.87
CA TYR A 102 -9.30 0.46 -8.83
C TYR A 102 -9.59 1.85 -9.43
N THR A 103 -10.85 2.25 -9.42
CA THR A 103 -11.32 3.52 -9.96
C THR A 103 -11.37 4.66 -8.93
N GLY A 104 -10.90 4.40 -7.71
CA GLY A 104 -11.01 5.35 -6.60
C GLY A 104 -12.28 5.13 -5.77
N GLN A 105 -12.42 5.93 -4.72
CA GLN A 105 -13.65 5.96 -3.93
C GLN A 105 -14.69 6.77 -4.68
N GLY A 106 -15.76 6.12 -5.07
CA GLY A 106 -16.91 6.73 -5.71
C GLY A 106 -18.21 6.24 -5.10
N PRO A 107 -19.33 6.93 -5.32
CA PRO A 107 -20.63 6.43 -4.90
C PRO A 107 -20.90 5.10 -5.61
N THR A 108 -21.17 4.06 -4.82
CA THR A 108 -21.68 2.80 -5.37
C THR A 108 -23.16 3.01 -5.69
N PRO A 109 -23.58 2.87 -6.96
CA PRO A 109 -24.99 2.94 -7.29
C PRO A 109 -25.75 1.88 -6.47
N LEU A 110 -26.82 2.30 -5.79
CA LEU A 110 -27.72 1.35 -5.18
C LEU A 110 -28.39 0.53 -6.29
N ASP A 111 -28.36 -0.78 -6.14
CA ASP A 111 -29.10 -1.66 -7.06
C ASP A 111 -30.60 -1.47 -6.79
N PRO A 112 -31.37 -0.87 -7.73
CA PRO A 112 -32.79 -0.61 -7.50
C PRO A 112 -33.61 -1.90 -7.43
N ARG A 113 -33.04 -3.06 -7.74
CA ARG A 113 -33.70 -4.37 -7.65
C ARG A 113 -33.64 -4.94 -6.24
N VAL A 114 -32.79 -4.41 -5.36
CA VAL A 114 -32.66 -4.88 -3.98
C VAL A 114 -33.49 -3.95 -3.08
N ASP A 115 -34.62 -4.41 -2.61
CA ASP A 115 -35.36 -3.73 -1.56
C ASP A 115 -34.92 -4.26 -0.19
N TYR A 116 -33.97 -3.55 0.41
CA TYR A 116 -33.40 -3.91 1.72
C TYR A 116 -34.44 -3.96 2.85
N MET A 117 -35.58 -3.31 2.66
CA MET A 117 -36.68 -3.30 3.66
C MET A 117 -37.59 -4.53 3.46
N GLU A 118 -37.97 -4.83 2.20
CA GLU A 118 -38.87 -5.95 1.89
C GLU A 118 -38.12 -7.30 1.94
N ASP A 119 -36.85 -7.35 1.57
CA ASP A 119 -36.03 -8.58 1.61
C ASP A 119 -35.70 -9.06 3.03
N GLY A 120 -36.19 -8.37 4.06
CA GLY A 120 -36.01 -8.77 5.46
C GLY A 120 -34.61 -8.57 6.04
N LEU A 121 -33.66 -8.03 5.27
CA LEU A 121 -32.28 -7.83 5.72
C LEU A 121 -32.18 -6.91 6.94
N LEU A 122 -33.09 -5.94 7.07
CA LEU A 122 -33.15 -5.01 8.17
C LEU A 122 -34.13 -5.45 9.29
N GLU A 123 -34.82 -6.55 9.13
CA GLU A 123 -35.88 -6.99 10.06
C GLU A 123 -35.36 -7.12 11.51
N SER A 124 -34.17 -7.71 11.69
CA SER A 124 -33.55 -7.87 13.02
C SER A 124 -33.19 -6.53 13.65
N VAL A 125 -32.80 -5.54 12.84
CA VAL A 125 -32.45 -4.19 13.29
C VAL A 125 -33.71 -3.41 13.65
N ILE A 126 -34.76 -3.51 12.82
CA ILE A 126 -36.05 -2.86 13.05
C ILE A 126 -36.72 -3.42 14.32
N LYS A 127 -36.72 -4.75 14.49
CA LYS A 127 -37.29 -5.40 15.70
C LYS A 127 -36.55 -5.00 16.99
N ARG A 128 -35.22 -4.80 16.89
CA ARG A 128 -34.41 -4.38 18.03
C ARG A 128 -34.74 -2.94 18.49
N GLY A 129 -35.18 -2.09 17.59
CA GLY A 129 -35.48 -0.69 17.85
C GLY A 129 -34.23 0.16 18.18
N PRO A 130 -34.44 1.41 18.61
CA PRO A 130 -33.34 2.32 18.92
C PRO A 130 -32.58 1.87 20.20
N ILE A 131 -31.27 1.63 20.04
CA ILE A 131 -30.37 1.22 21.13
C ILE A 131 -29.36 2.31 21.50
N TYR A 132 -29.52 3.51 20.95
CA TYR A 132 -28.63 4.62 21.26
C TYR A 132 -28.88 5.17 22.67
N ARG A 133 -27.81 5.57 23.33
CA ARG A 133 -27.91 6.26 24.63
C ARG A 133 -28.39 7.70 24.39
N PRO A 134 -29.50 8.15 24.97
CA PRO A 134 -29.96 9.54 24.81
C PRO A 134 -28.88 10.52 25.25
N THR A 135 -28.65 11.56 24.46
CA THR A 135 -27.77 12.65 24.85
C THR A 135 -28.46 13.45 25.98
N PRO A 136 -27.78 13.72 27.11
CA PRO A 136 -28.33 14.57 28.14
C PRO A 136 -28.71 15.92 27.52
N LYS A 137 -29.91 16.38 27.80
CA LYS A 137 -30.28 17.75 27.44
C LYS A 137 -29.44 18.70 28.29
N ALA A 138 -28.77 19.66 27.59
CA ALA A 138 -28.06 20.75 28.24
C ALA A 138 -29.02 21.67 29.02
#